data_afa3e319602699a230850b4b3d336e8b
#
_entry.id   afa3e319602699a230850b4b3d336e8b
#
_cell.length_a   1.000
_cell.length_b   1.000
_cell.length_c   1.000
_cell.angle_alpha   90.00
_cell.angle_beta   90.00
_cell.angle_gamma   90.00
#
_symmetry.space_group_name_H-M   'P 1'
#
loop_
_entity.id
_entity.type
_entity.pdbx_description
1 polymer ?
#
loop_
_entity_poly.entity_id
_entity_poly.type
_entity_poly.pdbx_seq_one_letter_code
_entity_poly.pdbx_strand_id
1 'polypeptide(L)'
;ILEARDGEEAMVKIAENIDSLAVVFLDLIMPKKNGLDVLRFMNEKEYIKTLPVIMITGEATPRTDEKAYDYGASDIIYKPFASRIVMRRTKNIIELYANKQEIQEQLDARTKELIESKEKIRKSNEFLVNALSSVVEFRSLESGEHVQRVKDYTRILIHYIMADFPEYGI
;
A
#
# COMPACT_ATOMS: atom_id res chain seq x y z
N ILE A 1 0.63 -25.26 -12.85
CA ILE A 1 1.52 -24.45 -13.73
C ILE A 1 0.68 -24.05 -14.93
N LEU A 2 0.71 -22.76 -15.26
CA LEU A 2 0.14 -22.20 -16.50
C LEU A 2 1.30 -21.89 -17.44
N GLU A 3 1.11 -22.20 -18.72
CA GLU A 3 2.12 -21.90 -19.75
C GLU A 3 1.49 -21.03 -20.85
N ALA A 4 2.24 -20.06 -21.34
CA ALA A 4 1.88 -19.21 -22.47
C ALA A 4 2.92 -19.35 -23.58
N ARG A 5 2.46 -19.38 -24.83
CA ARG A 5 3.32 -19.58 -26.02
C ARG A 5 3.87 -18.29 -26.58
N ASP A 6 3.22 -17.17 -26.26
CA ASP A 6 3.60 -15.84 -26.70
C ASP A 6 3.17 -14.79 -25.67
N GLY A 7 3.62 -13.53 -25.86
CA GLY A 7 3.36 -12.46 -24.91
C GLY A 7 1.89 -12.02 -24.84
N GLU A 8 1.11 -12.17 -25.91
CA GLU A 8 -0.33 -11.84 -25.88
C GLU A 8 -1.10 -12.85 -25.04
N GLU A 9 -0.84 -14.15 -25.25
CA GLU A 9 -1.41 -15.22 -24.44
C GLU A 9 -1.00 -15.09 -22.96
N ALA A 10 0.26 -14.68 -22.70
CA ALA A 10 0.74 -14.44 -21.35
C ALA A 10 -0.05 -13.33 -20.65
N MET A 11 -0.28 -12.19 -21.31
CA MET A 11 -1.06 -11.07 -20.75
C MET A 11 -2.49 -11.50 -20.38
N VAL A 12 -3.16 -12.27 -21.25
CA VAL A 12 -4.52 -12.77 -20.99
C VAL A 12 -4.52 -13.71 -19.78
N LYS A 13 -3.64 -14.71 -19.78
CA LYS A 13 -3.56 -15.71 -18.69
C LYS A 13 -3.22 -15.10 -17.36
N ILE A 14 -2.32 -14.12 -17.33
CA ILE A 14 -1.98 -13.38 -16.10
C ILE A 14 -3.21 -12.64 -15.57
N ALA A 15 -3.91 -11.90 -16.44
CA ALA A 15 -5.09 -11.14 -16.03
C ALA A 15 -6.23 -12.02 -15.50
N GLU A 16 -6.46 -13.19 -16.11
CA GLU A 16 -7.50 -14.11 -15.70
C GLU A 16 -7.18 -14.90 -14.41
N ASN A 17 -5.90 -14.99 -14.04
CA ASN A 17 -5.45 -15.86 -12.94
C ASN A 17 -4.63 -15.12 -11.89
N ILE A 18 -4.72 -13.79 -11.82
CA ILE A 18 -3.86 -12.94 -10.98
C ILE A 18 -3.85 -13.39 -9.50
N ASP A 19 -5.00 -13.77 -8.95
CA ASP A 19 -5.16 -14.16 -7.56
C ASP A 19 -4.65 -15.57 -7.24
N SER A 20 -4.38 -16.38 -8.27
CA SER A 20 -3.93 -17.78 -8.14
C SER A 20 -2.45 -17.98 -8.46
N LEU A 21 -1.79 -16.96 -9.02
CA LEU A 21 -0.39 -17.02 -9.41
C LEU A 21 0.51 -16.59 -8.25
N ALA A 22 1.55 -17.38 -7.98
CA ALA A 22 2.56 -17.05 -6.97
C ALA A 22 3.81 -16.37 -7.54
N VAL A 23 4.12 -16.61 -8.81
CA VAL A 23 5.28 -16.05 -9.52
C VAL A 23 5.07 -16.20 -11.04
N VAL A 24 5.60 -15.25 -11.79
CA VAL A 24 5.69 -15.34 -13.25
C VAL A 24 7.14 -15.50 -13.66
N PHE A 25 7.42 -16.54 -14.46
CA PHE A 25 8.67 -16.66 -15.21
C PHE A 25 8.44 -16.16 -16.62
N LEU A 26 9.19 -15.17 -17.02
CA LEU A 26 8.96 -14.45 -18.25
C LEU A 26 10.21 -14.45 -19.13
N ASP A 27 10.15 -15.13 -20.28
CA ASP A 27 11.23 -15.06 -21.25
C ASP A 27 11.24 -13.68 -21.91
N LEU A 28 12.42 -13.14 -22.13
CA LEU A 28 12.58 -11.87 -22.85
C LEU A 28 12.16 -11.99 -24.31
N ILE A 29 12.57 -13.08 -24.97
CA ILE A 29 12.36 -13.28 -26.41
C ILE A 29 11.15 -14.20 -26.60
N MET A 30 10.04 -13.60 -26.97
CA MET A 30 8.80 -14.31 -27.31
C MET A 30 8.17 -13.75 -28.57
N PRO A 31 7.37 -14.57 -29.31
CA PRO A 31 6.59 -14.09 -30.45
C PRO A 31 5.56 -13.02 -30.04
N LYS A 32 5.12 -12.21 -31.01
CA LYS A 32 4.10 -11.16 -30.94
C LYS A 32 4.47 -10.02 -29.98
N LYS A 33 4.43 -10.29 -28.67
CA LYS A 33 4.85 -9.38 -27.60
C LYS A 33 6.04 -9.99 -26.87
N ASN A 34 7.09 -9.21 -26.67
CA ASN A 34 8.27 -9.65 -25.94
C ASN A 34 8.05 -9.56 -24.42
N GLY A 35 8.99 -10.10 -23.62
CA GLY A 35 8.88 -10.10 -22.16
C GLY A 35 8.81 -8.70 -21.56
N LEU A 36 9.48 -7.69 -22.12
CA LEU A 36 9.38 -6.32 -21.63
C LEU A 36 7.99 -5.71 -21.88
N ASP A 37 7.32 -6.08 -22.99
CA ASP A 37 5.95 -5.62 -23.25
C ASP A 37 4.96 -6.21 -22.22
N VAL A 38 5.11 -7.50 -21.89
CA VAL A 38 4.31 -8.16 -20.85
C VAL A 38 4.57 -7.55 -19.47
N LEU A 39 5.84 -7.32 -19.14
CA LEU A 39 6.22 -6.72 -17.88
C LEU A 39 5.69 -5.29 -17.73
N ARG A 40 5.77 -4.48 -18.79
CA ARG A 40 5.17 -3.15 -18.82
C ARG A 40 3.66 -3.20 -18.61
N PHE A 41 2.95 -4.11 -19.27
CA PHE A 41 1.52 -4.34 -19.04
C PHE A 41 1.22 -4.67 -17.58
N MET A 42 2.01 -5.55 -16.96
CA MET A 42 1.84 -5.91 -15.55
C MET A 42 2.09 -4.72 -14.62
N ASN A 43 3.04 -3.86 -14.95
CA ASN A 43 3.32 -2.62 -14.23
C ASN A 43 2.15 -1.62 -14.35
N GLU A 44 1.68 -1.34 -15.57
CA GLU A 44 0.53 -0.46 -15.84
C GLU A 44 -0.75 -0.91 -15.12
N LYS A 45 -0.93 -2.22 -14.95
CA LYS A 45 -2.03 -2.83 -14.20
C LYS A 45 -1.75 -2.98 -12.70
N GLU A 46 -0.59 -2.54 -12.23
CA GLU A 46 -0.12 -2.68 -10.85
C GLU A 46 0.03 -4.13 -10.35
N TYR A 47 -0.06 -5.12 -11.21
CA TYR A 47 0.07 -6.54 -10.86
C TYR A 47 1.42 -6.87 -10.22
N ILE A 48 2.48 -6.16 -10.60
CA ILE A 48 3.82 -6.33 -10.02
C ILE A 48 3.89 -6.01 -8.51
N LYS A 49 2.88 -5.35 -7.94
CA LYS A 49 2.84 -5.05 -6.51
C LYS A 49 2.60 -6.30 -5.65
N THR A 50 1.86 -7.27 -6.21
CA THR A 50 1.46 -8.52 -5.53
C THR A 50 2.02 -9.78 -6.17
N LEU A 51 2.30 -9.75 -7.47
CA LEU A 51 2.77 -10.89 -8.25
C LEU A 51 4.20 -10.65 -8.74
N PRO A 52 5.21 -11.35 -8.18
CA PRO A 52 6.59 -11.20 -8.60
C PRO A 52 6.84 -11.76 -10.00
N VAL A 53 7.70 -11.07 -10.75
CA VAL A 53 8.12 -11.47 -12.09
C VAL A 53 9.62 -11.72 -12.11
N ILE A 54 10.02 -12.91 -12.54
CA ILE A 54 11.41 -13.29 -12.77
C ILE A 54 11.64 -13.38 -14.27
N MET A 55 12.43 -12.46 -14.79
CA MET A 55 12.83 -12.50 -16.21
C MET A 55 13.83 -13.62 -16.44
N ILE A 56 13.66 -14.38 -17.53
CA ILE A 56 14.62 -15.40 -17.97
C ILE A 56 15.12 -15.01 -19.36
N THR A 57 16.43 -14.85 -19.53
CA THR A 57 16.99 -14.40 -20.81
C THR A 57 18.28 -15.09 -21.17
N GLY A 58 18.53 -15.31 -22.45
CA GLY A 58 19.83 -15.70 -22.99
C GLY A 58 20.72 -14.51 -23.36
N GLU A 59 20.17 -13.30 -23.38
CA GLU A 59 20.88 -12.08 -23.76
C GLU A 59 21.07 -11.17 -22.54
N ALA A 60 22.34 -10.95 -22.18
CA ALA A 60 22.72 -10.02 -21.14
C ALA A 60 23.15 -8.69 -21.78
N THR A 61 22.25 -7.70 -21.79
CA THR A 61 22.64 -6.34 -22.16
C THR A 61 22.27 -5.39 -21.01
N PRO A 62 23.20 -4.53 -20.57
CA PRO A 62 22.91 -3.59 -19.47
C PRO A 62 21.64 -2.77 -19.68
N ARG A 63 21.36 -2.37 -20.91
CA ARG A 63 20.18 -1.58 -21.29
C ARG A 63 18.87 -2.35 -21.15
N THR A 64 18.88 -3.66 -21.39
CA THR A 64 17.70 -4.52 -21.25
C THR A 64 17.39 -4.79 -19.79
N ASP A 65 18.45 -5.03 -19.00
CA ASP A 65 18.34 -5.28 -17.57
C ASP A 65 17.79 -4.06 -16.84
N GLU A 66 18.34 -2.88 -17.13
CA GLU A 66 17.88 -1.61 -16.57
C GLU A 66 16.38 -1.42 -16.84
N LYS A 67 15.94 -1.61 -18.09
CA LYS A 67 14.52 -1.53 -18.44
C LYS A 67 13.66 -2.57 -17.74
N ALA A 68 14.16 -3.79 -17.57
CA ALA A 68 13.41 -4.83 -16.87
C ALA A 68 13.18 -4.47 -15.40
N TYR A 69 14.20 -3.95 -14.73
CA TYR A 69 14.06 -3.47 -13.35
C TYR A 69 13.18 -2.21 -13.26
N ASP A 70 13.30 -1.26 -14.18
CA ASP A 70 12.45 -0.06 -14.27
C ASP A 70 10.96 -0.43 -14.44
N TYR A 71 10.67 -1.50 -15.19
CA TYR A 71 9.32 -2.02 -15.36
C TYR A 71 8.87 -2.92 -14.22
N GLY A 72 9.72 -3.17 -13.21
CA GLY A 72 9.36 -3.85 -11.99
C GLY A 72 9.64 -5.35 -11.96
N ALA A 73 10.58 -5.85 -12.77
CA ALA A 73 11.08 -7.21 -12.61
C ALA A 73 11.65 -7.41 -11.19
N SER A 74 11.28 -8.51 -10.55
CA SER A 74 11.78 -8.86 -9.22
C SER A 74 13.18 -9.44 -9.27
N ASP A 75 13.53 -10.12 -10.35
CA ASP A 75 14.85 -10.68 -10.61
C ASP A 75 15.06 -10.99 -12.10
N ILE A 76 16.32 -11.16 -12.51
CA ILE A 76 16.73 -11.59 -13.84
C ILE A 76 17.64 -12.79 -13.74
N ILE A 77 17.34 -13.85 -14.48
CA ILE A 77 18.10 -15.09 -14.53
C ILE A 77 18.61 -15.33 -15.96
N TYR A 78 19.91 -15.48 -16.11
CA TYR A 78 20.54 -15.70 -17.42
C TYR A 78 20.64 -17.18 -17.75
N LYS A 79 20.30 -17.53 -19.00
CA LYS A 79 20.57 -18.87 -19.57
C LYS A 79 22.08 -18.96 -19.99
N PRO A 80 22.76 -20.13 -19.72
CA PRO A 80 22.26 -21.30 -19.05
C PRO A 80 22.27 -21.16 -17.51
N PHE A 81 21.28 -21.72 -16.83
CA PHE A 81 21.15 -21.65 -15.39
C PHE A 81 21.08 -23.03 -14.71
N ALA A 82 21.51 -23.13 -13.47
CA ALA A 82 21.31 -24.30 -12.65
C ALA A 82 19.94 -24.25 -11.97
N SER A 83 19.12 -25.28 -12.13
CA SER A 83 17.77 -25.36 -11.56
C SER A 83 17.73 -25.07 -10.05
N ARG A 84 18.77 -25.48 -9.30
CA ARG A 84 18.89 -25.23 -7.86
C ARG A 84 18.97 -23.71 -7.55
N ILE A 85 19.64 -22.94 -8.39
CA ILE A 85 19.77 -21.49 -8.21
C ILE A 85 18.41 -20.81 -8.49
N VAL A 86 17.74 -21.21 -9.57
CA VAL A 86 16.41 -20.71 -9.91
C VAL A 86 15.43 -20.96 -8.77
N MET A 87 15.34 -22.20 -8.30
CA MET A 87 14.44 -22.57 -7.19
C MET A 87 14.72 -21.75 -5.93
N ARG A 88 15.99 -21.54 -5.57
CA ARG A 88 16.34 -20.77 -4.37
C ARG A 88 15.94 -19.30 -4.51
N ARG A 89 16.22 -18.67 -5.66
CA ARG A 89 15.85 -17.28 -5.92
C ARG A 89 14.32 -17.11 -5.93
N THR A 90 13.62 -18.01 -6.61
CA THR A 90 12.15 -18.01 -6.65
C THR A 90 11.56 -18.13 -5.25
N LYS A 91 12.05 -19.07 -4.43
CA LYS A 91 11.58 -19.21 -3.05
C LYS A 91 11.76 -17.92 -2.25
N ASN A 92 12.96 -17.34 -2.29
CA ASN A 92 13.25 -16.09 -1.57
C ASN A 92 12.32 -14.94 -2.02
N ILE A 93 12.05 -14.84 -3.31
CA ILE A 93 11.17 -13.79 -3.88
C ILE A 93 9.72 -14.01 -3.44
N ILE A 94 9.21 -15.24 -3.51
CA ILE A 94 7.85 -15.56 -3.05
C ILE A 94 7.71 -15.26 -1.55
N GLU A 95 8.68 -15.65 -0.72
CA GLU A 95 8.68 -15.35 0.71
C GLU A 95 8.72 -13.84 0.97
N LEU A 96 9.50 -13.08 0.21
CA LEU A 96 9.55 -11.62 0.32
C LEU A 96 8.18 -10.97 0.03
N TYR A 97 7.52 -11.42 -1.04
CA TYR A 97 6.20 -10.89 -1.42
C TYR A 97 5.11 -11.30 -0.42
N ALA A 98 5.13 -12.53 0.07
CA ALA A 98 4.21 -13.00 1.12
C ALA A 98 4.36 -12.17 2.41
N ASN A 99 5.59 -11.96 2.87
CA ASN A 99 5.87 -11.13 4.05
C ASN A 99 5.44 -9.66 3.83
N LYS A 100 5.66 -9.12 2.63
CA LYS A 100 5.21 -7.76 2.29
C LYS A 100 3.69 -7.62 2.35
N GLN A 101 2.95 -8.60 1.85
CA GLN A 101 1.48 -8.62 1.92
C GLN A 101 1.01 -8.70 3.37
N GLU A 102 1.58 -9.60 4.17
CA GLU A 102 1.23 -9.74 5.59
C GLU A 102 1.46 -8.44 6.37
N ILE A 103 2.61 -7.79 6.15
CA ILE A 103 2.93 -6.49 6.78
C ILE A 103 1.92 -5.41 6.34
N GLN A 104 1.54 -5.38 5.05
CA GLN A 104 0.56 -4.42 4.55
C GLN A 104 -0.81 -4.63 5.20
N GLU A 105 -1.28 -5.87 5.30
CA GLU A 105 -2.55 -6.21 5.98
C GLU A 105 -2.54 -5.81 7.46
N GLN A 106 -1.42 -6.07 8.16
CA GLN A 106 -1.25 -5.65 9.56
C GLN A 106 -1.24 -4.14 9.69
N LEU A 107 -0.61 -3.41 8.77
CA LEU A 107 -0.56 -1.95 8.76
C LEU A 107 -1.96 -1.36 8.55
N ASP A 108 -2.72 -1.91 7.59
CA ASP A 108 -4.07 -1.46 7.29
C ASP A 108 -5.02 -1.69 8.48
N ALA A 109 -4.93 -2.87 9.12
CA ALA A 109 -5.67 -3.18 10.34
C ALA A 109 -5.34 -2.21 11.49
N ARG A 110 -4.06 -1.95 11.74
CA ARG A 110 -3.61 -1.01 12.79
C ARG A 110 -4.04 0.42 12.50
N THR A 111 -3.95 0.83 11.24
CA THR A 111 -4.40 2.17 10.81
C THR A 111 -5.90 2.35 11.09
N LYS A 112 -6.71 1.34 10.79
CA LYS A 112 -8.14 1.35 11.07
C LYS A 112 -8.42 1.45 12.57
N GLU A 113 -7.77 0.62 13.39
CA GLU A 113 -7.89 0.66 14.86
C GLU A 113 -7.53 2.04 15.42
N LEU A 114 -6.46 2.65 14.91
CA LEU A 114 -6.00 3.96 15.33
C LEU A 114 -7.02 5.06 15.00
N ILE A 115 -7.61 5.03 13.80
CA ILE A 115 -8.66 5.96 13.39
C ILE A 115 -9.88 5.83 14.31
N GLU A 116 -10.32 4.60 14.59
CA GLU A 116 -11.45 4.34 15.47
C GLU A 116 -11.17 4.80 16.92
N SER A 117 -9.96 4.55 17.42
CA SER A 117 -9.53 5.00 18.76
C SER A 117 -9.48 6.53 18.85
N LYS A 118 -8.91 7.19 17.83
CA LYS A 118 -8.86 8.66 17.74
C LYS A 118 -10.26 9.26 17.78
N GLU A 119 -11.19 8.67 17.05
CA GLU A 119 -12.59 9.15 17.04
C GLU A 119 -13.29 8.95 18.40
N LYS A 120 -13.02 7.84 19.11
CA LYS A 120 -13.53 7.62 20.47
C LYS A 120 -12.99 8.67 21.45
N ILE A 121 -11.70 8.96 21.39
CA ILE A 121 -11.06 10.00 22.22
C ILE A 121 -11.68 11.37 21.93
N ARG A 122 -11.86 11.72 20.64
CA ARG A 122 -12.49 12.98 20.24
C ARG A 122 -13.89 13.12 20.84
N LYS A 123 -14.74 12.10 20.72
CA LYS A 123 -16.10 12.09 21.30
C LYS A 123 -16.08 12.19 22.81
N SER A 124 -15.16 11.50 23.48
CA SER A 124 -14.99 11.57 24.93
C SER A 124 -14.58 12.97 25.38
N ASN A 125 -13.64 13.60 24.69
CA ASN A 125 -13.20 14.96 24.95
C ASN A 125 -14.36 15.96 24.75
N GLU A 126 -15.12 15.84 23.69
CA GLU A 126 -16.31 16.68 23.46
C GLU A 126 -17.35 16.53 24.59
N PHE A 127 -17.59 15.29 25.02
CA PHE A 127 -18.48 15.03 26.15
C PHE A 127 -17.97 15.68 27.43
N LEU A 128 -16.68 15.53 27.75
CA LEU A 128 -16.06 16.15 28.95
C LEU A 128 -16.14 17.68 28.91
N VAL A 129 -15.84 18.29 27.78
CA VAL A 129 -15.95 19.75 27.60
C VAL A 129 -17.39 20.21 27.82
N ASN A 130 -18.36 19.51 27.27
CA ASN A 130 -19.79 19.83 27.46
C ASN A 130 -20.23 19.64 28.89
N ALA A 131 -19.84 18.56 29.57
CA ALA A 131 -20.17 18.28 30.95
C ALA A 131 -19.56 19.33 31.90
N LEU A 132 -18.27 19.66 31.76
CA LEU A 132 -17.60 20.69 32.53
C LEU A 132 -18.24 22.08 32.33
N SER A 133 -18.58 22.41 31.10
CA SER A 133 -19.28 23.67 30.77
C SER A 133 -20.63 23.75 31.52
N SER A 134 -21.39 22.64 31.54
CA SER A 134 -22.69 22.59 32.26
C SER A 134 -22.53 22.72 33.78
N VAL A 135 -21.47 22.16 34.35
CA VAL A 135 -21.18 22.30 35.81
C VAL A 135 -20.81 23.76 36.15
N VAL A 136 -20.02 24.42 35.31
CA VAL A 136 -19.66 25.85 35.49
C VAL A 136 -20.90 26.72 35.38
N GLU A 137 -21.79 26.45 34.40
CA GLU A 137 -23.05 27.15 34.21
C GLU A 137 -23.96 27.04 35.48
N PHE A 138 -24.11 25.85 35.99
CA PHE A 138 -24.91 25.60 37.19
C PHE A 138 -24.38 26.33 38.45
N ARG A 139 -23.05 26.52 38.54
CA ARG A 139 -22.41 27.17 39.70
C ARG A 139 -22.44 28.69 39.65
N SER A 140 -22.53 29.29 38.45
CA SER A 140 -22.38 30.75 38.26
C SER A 140 -23.70 31.53 38.35
N LEU A 141 -24.86 30.87 38.30
CA LEU A 141 -26.18 31.53 38.22
C LEU A 141 -26.28 32.52 37.02
N GLU A 142 -25.34 32.48 36.10
CA GLU A 142 -25.33 33.33 34.92
C GLU A 142 -26.20 32.76 33.79
N SER A 143 -26.74 33.63 32.97
CA SER A 143 -27.64 33.24 31.88
C SER A 143 -26.93 32.32 30.87
N GLY A 144 -27.66 31.31 30.36
CA GLY A 144 -27.13 30.34 29.39
C GLY A 144 -26.46 30.93 28.14
N GLU A 145 -26.73 32.20 27.79
CA GLU A 145 -26.08 32.94 26.73
C GLU A 145 -24.59 33.25 27.02
N HIS A 146 -24.22 33.46 28.30
CA HIS A 146 -22.81 33.70 28.65
C HIS A 146 -21.98 32.45 28.44
N VAL A 147 -22.46 31.29 28.86
CA VAL A 147 -21.77 30.01 28.69
C VAL A 147 -21.67 29.59 27.22
N GLN A 148 -22.70 29.86 26.44
CA GLN A 148 -22.64 29.61 25.01
C GLN A 148 -21.56 30.48 24.34
N ARG A 149 -21.45 31.77 24.70
CA ARG A 149 -20.37 32.64 24.20
C ARG A 149 -18.98 32.15 24.62
N VAL A 150 -18.81 31.70 25.87
CA VAL A 150 -17.52 31.13 26.34
C VAL A 150 -17.17 29.86 25.55
N LYS A 151 -18.12 28.98 25.28
CA LYS A 151 -17.91 27.80 24.41
C LYS A 151 -17.45 28.19 23.00
N ASP A 152 -18.10 29.17 22.41
CA ASP A 152 -17.78 29.62 21.05
C ASP A 152 -16.40 30.26 20.98
N TYR A 153 -16.05 31.11 21.96
CA TYR A 153 -14.70 31.69 22.07
C TYR A 153 -13.63 30.63 22.30
N THR A 154 -13.89 29.65 23.18
CA THR A 154 -12.96 28.54 23.43
C THR A 154 -12.74 27.71 22.16
N ARG A 155 -13.80 27.42 21.41
CA ARG A 155 -13.70 26.69 20.14
C ARG A 155 -12.91 27.46 19.10
N ILE A 156 -13.11 28.77 18.97
CA ILE A 156 -12.35 29.64 18.07
C ILE A 156 -10.87 29.64 18.49
N LEU A 157 -10.58 29.83 19.78
CA LEU A 157 -9.21 29.85 20.30
C LEU A 157 -8.47 28.53 20.04
N ILE A 158 -9.12 27.41 20.32
CA ILE A 158 -8.55 26.07 20.02
C ILE A 158 -8.26 25.93 18.52
N HIS A 159 -9.17 26.38 17.67
CA HIS A 159 -8.97 26.33 16.23
C HIS A 159 -7.72 27.13 15.79
N TYR A 160 -7.53 28.32 16.32
CA TYR A 160 -6.34 29.13 16.06
C TYR A 160 -5.06 28.50 16.61
N ILE A 161 -5.08 27.98 17.83
CA ILE A 161 -3.93 27.28 18.42
C ILE A 161 -3.54 26.06 17.60
N MET A 162 -4.50 25.27 17.14
CA MET A 162 -4.23 24.10 16.29
C MET A 162 -3.71 24.46 14.90
N ALA A 163 -4.10 25.64 14.36
CA ALA A 163 -3.59 26.12 13.09
C ALA A 163 -2.14 26.61 13.19
N ASP A 164 -1.79 27.30 14.28
CA ASP A 164 -0.46 27.86 14.49
C ASP A 164 0.53 26.84 15.10
N PHE A 165 0.04 25.83 15.79
CA PHE A 165 0.84 24.82 16.50
C PHE A 165 0.32 23.41 16.22
N PRO A 166 0.51 22.87 15.00
CA PRO A 166 0.00 21.56 14.61
C PRO A 166 0.55 20.37 15.42
N GLU A 167 1.68 20.57 16.14
CA GLU A 167 2.27 19.59 17.05
C GLU A 167 1.42 19.31 18.30
N TYR A 168 0.53 20.21 18.69
CA TYR A 168 -0.42 20.00 19.80
C TYR A 168 -1.76 19.41 19.37
N GLY A 169 -1.82 18.86 18.13
CA GLY A 169 -3.04 18.27 17.56
C GLY A 169 -3.69 17.27 18.51
N ILE A 170 -4.84 17.66 19.06
CA ILE A 170 -5.75 16.83 19.86
C ILE A 170 -6.75 16.15 18.94
#